data_3609747d2ffc1975987e998824bdb128
#
_entry.id   3609747d2ffc1975987e998824bdb128
#
_cell.length_a   1.000
_cell.length_b   1.000
_cell.length_c   1.000
_cell.angle_alpha   90.00
_cell.angle_beta   90.00
_cell.angle_gamma   90.00
#
_symmetry.space_group_name_H-M   'P 1'
#
loop_
_entity.id
_entity.type
_entity.pdbx_description
1 polymer ?
#
loop_
_entity_poly.entity_id
_entity_poly.type
_entity_poly.pdbx_seq_one_letter_code
_entity_poly.pdbx_strand_id
1 'polypeptide(L)'
;MAGFNTGVAYSKLFNVVDPKVLEPKKEDLQGRKMFKVNTLADPWALTYEWSWKEIMGQSSGYADRATDITVTDVSYHKEIGYIAERTAAFEYSQADLERANTGGRNIDIVTDRAVATHDALANWEDALIFNGNGDDRHPIYGLTTDANKAGYQTIDDPSVTLQKVVDPTNENAFSDAYKIVNYFMDAAAKITMLPGYHNVKPYLALAPKEYDLLTRPLVNQYNPDKTLWNMIQRGGNNGENVFAGIRPITELEAQYWNNKTGKDGKKDMAIVYLDTPDVAQIQVAMEPRRYGQAVASADNGLSYKQMYIERTGGLSVKFPAGIVQLAGLNDGSEKWAKSKADAKAERAKKEN
;
A
#
# COMPACT_ATOMS: atom_id res chain seq x y z
N MET A 1 43.98 -51.68 7.82
CA MET A 1 43.78 -50.98 6.55
C MET A 1 42.64 -50.04 6.73
N ALA A 2 42.91 -48.73 6.83
CA ALA A 2 41.87 -47.69 6.93
C ALA A 2 41.31 -47.43 5.53
N GLY A 3 40.04 -47.78 5.30
CA GLY A 3 39.37 -47.50 4.04
C GLY A 3 39.20 -46.00 3.86
N PHE A 4 39.90 -45.44 2.90
CA PHE A 4 39.70 -44.07 2.47
C PHE A 4 38.29 -43.96 1.89
N ASN A 5 37.47 -43.11 2.49
CA ASN A 5 36.13 -42.82 2.01
C ASN A 5 36.19 -41.91 0.78
N THR A 6 36.53 -42.51 -0.37
CA THR A 6 36.70 -41.81 -1.65
C THR A 6 35.40 -41.21 -2.22
N GLY A 7 34.23 -41.62 -1.70
CA GLY A 7 32.93 -41.16 -2.22
C GLY A 7 32.64 -39.67 -1.99
N VAL A 8 33.16 -39.09 -0.89
CA VAL A 8 32.93 -37.65 -0.58
C VAL A 8 33.82 -36.74 -1.42
N ALA A 9 35.01 -37.20 -1.81
CA ALA A 9 35.92 -36.41 -2.65
C ALA A 9 35.42 -36.32 -4.11
N TYR A 10 34.84 -37.39 -4.63
CA TYR A 10 34.30 -37.43 -5.99
C TYR A 10 33.05 -36.59 -6.13
N SER A 11 32.15 -36.55 -5.12
CA SER A 11 30.96 -35.73 -5.18
C SER A 11 31.22 -34.20 -5.26
N LYS A 12 32.33 -33.76 -4.66
CA LYS A 12 32.78 -32.35 -4.73
C LYS A 12 33.36 -31.95 -6.09
N LEU A 13 33.94 -32.91 -6.83
CA LEU A 13 34.52 -32.66 -8.17
C LEU A 13 33.46 -32.50 -9.26
N PHE A 14 32.25 -33.06 -9.06
CA PHE A 14 31.17 -33.01 -10.03
C PHE A 14 30.05 -32.00 -9.64
N ASN A 15 30.21 -31.32 -8.51
CA ASN A 15 29.20 -30.34 -8.06
C ASN A 15 29.63 -28.95 -8.52
N VAL A 16 29.08 -28.50 -9.64
CA VAL A 16 29.18 -27.11 -10.06
C VAL A 16 28.26 -26.28 -9.20
N VAL A 17 28.83 -25.53 -8.29
CA VAL A 17 28.06 -24.62 -7.42
C VAL A 17 27.81 -23.33 -8.21
N ASP A 18 26.53 -23.00 -8.44
CA ASP A 18 26.16 -21.71 -9.00
C ASP A 18 26.62 -20.60 -8.05
N PRO A 19 27.47 -19.65 -8.52
CA PRO A 19 27.93 -18.54 -7.68
C PRO A 19 26.81 -17.53 -7.38
N LYS A 20 25.69 -17.60 -8.12
CA LYS A 20 24.56 -16.69 -7.93
C LYS A 20 23.65 -17.16 -6.80
N VAL A 21 23.54 -16.36 -5.75
CA VAL A 21 22.54 -16.54 -4.72
C VAL A 21 21.21 -16.05 -5.25
N LEU A 22 20.21 -16.94 -5.30
CA LEU A 22 18.84 -16.57 -5.72
C LEU A 22 18.11 -15.99 -4.52
N GLU A 23 17.74 -14.73 -4.62
CA GLU A 23 16.84 -14.10 -3.65
C GLU A 23 15.39 -14.22 -4.14
N PRO A 24 14.45 -14.65 -3.27
CA PRO A 24 13.04 -14.58 -3.61
C PRO A 24 12.65 -13.12 -3.84
N LYS A 25 11.81 -12.87 -4.85
CA LYS A 25 11.25 -11.53 -5.06
C LYS A 25 10.42 -11.16 -3.84
N LYS A 26 10.73 -10.00 -3.26
CA LYS A 26 9.98 -9.40 -2.16
C LYS A 26 8.75 -8.68 -2.70
N GLU A 27 7.76 -8.54 -1.86
CA GLU A 27 6.58 -7.74 -2.15
C GLU A 27 6.96 -6.26 -2.26
N ASP A 28 6.34 -5.57 -3.19
CA ASP A 28 6.63 -4.16 -3.49
C ASP A 28 5.87 -3.28 -2.50
N LEU A 29 6.58 -2.53 -1.68
CA LEU A 29 5.99 -1.62 -0.71
C LEU A 29 5.30 -0.46 -1.44
N GLN A 30 4.04 -0.22 -1.14
CA GLN A 30 3.20 0.71 -1.88
C GLN A 30 2.89 2.02 -1.15
N GLY A 31 2.97 2.05 0.18
CA GLY A 31 2.58 3.21 0.98
C GLY A 31 3.29 4.50 0.56
N ARG A 32 4.60 4.48 0.46
CA ARG A 32 5.40 5.64 0.02
C ARG A 32 5.21 6.00 -1.47
N LYS A 33 4.66 5.09 -2.27
CA LYS A 33 4.30 5.37 -3.67
C LYS A 33 2.94 6.06 -3.79
N MET A 34 2.05 5.82 -2.83
CA MET A 34 0.71 6.42 -2.82
C MET A 34 0.72 7.86 -2.36
N PHE A 35 1.44 8.17 -1.29
CA PHE A 35 1.41 9.46 -0.64
C PHE A 35 2.79 10.07 -0.51
N LYS A 36 2.83 11.41 -0.53
CA LYS A 36 4.08 12.15 -0.36
C LYS A 36 4.57 12.07 1.07
N VAL A 37 5.89 11.93 1.21
CA VAL A 37 6.55 11.93 2.50
C VAL A 37 6.83 13.36 2.94
N ASN A 38 6.52 13.67 4.18
CA ASN A 38 6.88 14.90 4.87
C ASN A 38 7.85 14.56 6.00
N THR A 39 9.07 15.09 5.92
CA THR A 39 10.09 14.90 6.96
C THR A 39 9.90 15.96 8.02
N LEU A 40 9.72 15.53 9.27
CA LEU A 40 9.57 16.43 10.41
C LEU A 40 10.90 17.08 10.77
N ALA A 41 10.85 18.32 11.26
CA ALA A 41 12.05 19.08 11.60
C ALA A 41 12.81 18.51 12.81
N ASP A 42 12.08 17.94 13.80
CA ASP A 42 12.69 17.32 14.98
C ASP A 42 12.59 15.78 14.88
N PRO A 43 13.74 15.09 14.72
CA PRO A 43 13.77 13.63 14.67
C PRO A 43 13.34 12.95 15.98
N TRP A 44 13.37 13.65 17.11
CA TRP A 44 13.03 13.11 18.42
C TRP A 44 11.67 13.55 18.94
N ALA A 45 10.90 14.29 18.15
CA ALA A 45 9.53 14.63 18.50
C ALA A 45 8.71 13.37 18.84
N LEU A 46 7.82 13.48 19.82
CA LEU A 46 6.87 12.43 20.21
C LEU A 46 5.52 12.62 19.52
N THR A 47 5.22 13.85 19.17
CA THR A 47 3.99 14.27 18.52
C THR A 47 4.29 15.29 17.45
N TYR A 48 3.40 15.43 16.49
CA TYR A 48 3.40 16.51 15.51
C TYR A 48 2.02 17.16 15.48
N GLU A 49 1.98 18.46 15.18
CA GLU A 49 0.73 19.20 15.05
C GLU A 49 0.56 19.69 13.62
N TRP A 50 -0.68 19.68 13.15
CA TRP A 50 -1.06 20.43 11.96
C TRP A 50 -2.28 21.29 12.26
N SER A 51 -2.36 22.43 11.59
CA SER A 51 -3.46 23.37 11.77
C SER A 51 -4.15 23.60 10.44
N TRP A 52 -5.44 23.67 10.48
CA TRP A 52 -6.24 24.11 9.34
C TRP A 52 -7.10 25.29 9.74
N LYS A 53 -7.40 26.14 8.78
CA LYS A 53 -8.21 27.34 8.99
C LYS A 53 -9.49 27.26 8.21
N GLU A 54 -10.57 27.62 8.83
CA GLU A 54 -11.86 27.81 8.23
C GLU A 54 -12.13 29.30 8.08
N ILE A 55 -12.41 29.74 6.86
CA ILE A 55 -12.68 31.13 6.55
C ILE A 55 -14.19 31.27 6.39
N MET A 56 -14.82 31.96 7.33
CA MET A 56 -16.22 32.29 7.26
C MET A 56 -16.37 33.77 6.91
N GLY A 57 -17.07 34.07 5.82
CA GLY A 57 -17.30 35.44 5.48
C GLY A 57 -18.16 35.62 4.23
N GLN A 58 -18.98 36.62 4.24
CA GLN A 58 -19.75 37.06 3.08
C GLN A 58 -19.42 38.53 2.83
N SER A 59 -19.32 38.93 1.58
CA SER A 59 -19.27 40.35 1.22
C SER A 59 -20.67 40.89 1.03
N SER A 60 -20.96 42.01 1.61
CA SER A 60 -22.19 42.75 1.34
C SER A 60 -21.92 43.83 0.31
N GLY A 61 -22.96 44.17 -0.47
CA GLY A 61 -22.90 45.30 -1.42
C GLY A 61 -22.66 46.61 -0.66
N TYR A 62 -21.82 47.49 -1.22
CA TYR A 62 -21.64 48.83 -0.68
C TYR A 62 -22.92 49.64 -0.87
N ALA A 63 -23.45 50.16 0.23
CA ALA A 63 -24.48 51.16 0.21
C ALA A 63 -24.01 52.36 1.01
N ASP A 64 -24.20 53.57 0.45
CA ASP A 64 -23.86 54.80 1.14
C ASP A 64 -24.71 54.91 2.43
N ARG A 65 -24.04 55.05 3.61
CA ARG A 65 -24.63 55.04 4.95
C ARG A 65 -25.08 53.66 5.48
N ALA A 66 -24.59 52.57 4.92
CA ALA A 66 -24.81 51.24 5.55
C ALA A 66 -24.09 51.16 6.88
N THR A 67 -24.85 50.92 7.94
CA THR A 67 -24.30 50.68 9.30
C THR A 67 -24.03 49.19 9.57
N ASP A 68 -24.52 48.30 8.70
CA ASP A 68 -24.39 46.85 8.81
C ASP A 68 -23.35 46.35 7.82
N ILE A 69 -22.11 46.28 8.29
CA ILE A 69 -20.99 45.75 7.52
C ILE A 69 -20.78 44.31 7.93
N THR A 70 -20.80 43.38 6.97
CA THR A 70 -20.53 41.96 7.22
C THR A 70 -19.09 41.76 7.67
N VAL A 71 -18.90 41.16 8.82
CA VAL A 71 -17.58 40.84 9.36
C VAL A 71 -17.19 39.44 8.91
N THR A 72 -15.97 39.32 8.39
CA THR A 72 -15.36 38.00 8.08
C THR A 72 -14.55 37.52 9.28
N ASP A 73 -14.67 36.25 9.62
CA ASP A 73 -13.95 35.64 10.69
C ASP A 73 -13.15 34.43 10.20
N VAL A 74 -12.10 34.06 10.93
CA VAL A 74 -11.23 32.93 10.65
C VAL A 74 -11.07 32.09 11.89
N SER A 75 -11.57 30.86 11.82
CA SER A 75 -11.37 29.87 12.88
C SER A 75 -10.16 28.99 12.59
N TYR A 76 -9.35 28.74 13.61
CA TYR A 76 -8.19 27.88 13.55
C TYR A 76 -8.45 26.58 14.33
N HIS A 77 -8.25 25.46 13.68
CA HIS A 77 -8.35 24.14 14.28
C HIS A 77 -6.96 23.50 14.31
N LYS A 78 -6.67 22.80 15.38
CA LYS A 78 -5.42 22.07 15.56
C LYS A 78 -5.71 20.59 15.77
N GLU A 79 -4.91 19.77 15.15
CA GLU A 79 -4.92 18.33 15.37
C GLU A 79 -3.51 17.85 15.72
N ILE A 80 -3.44 16.81 16.53
CA ILE A 80 -2.20 16.25 17.03
C ILE A 80 -2.09 14.81 16.54
N GLY A 81 -0.95 14.47 15.95
CA GLY A 81 -0.60 13.10 15.59
C GLY A 81 0.55 12.60 16.46
N TYR A 82 0.61 11.29 16.63
CA TYR A 82 1.65 10.62 17.40
C TYR A 82 2.72 10.04 16.49
N ILE A 83 3.93 9.85 17.01
CA ILE A 83 5.05 9.25 16.31
C ILE A 83 5.36 7.91 16.97
N ALA A 84 5.32 6.85 16.18
CA ALA A 84 5.76 5.52 16.60
C ALA A 84 7.26 5.37 16.35
N GLU A 85 7.89 4.58 17.21
CA GLU A 85 9.30 4.23 17.13
C GLU A 85 9.43 2.71 16.92
N ARG A 86 10.32 2.33 16.02
CA ARG A 86 10.65 0.92 15.79
C ARG A 86 12.16 0.74 15.70
N THR A 87 12.61 -0.35 16.28
CA THR A 87 14.02 -0.75 16.23
C THR A 87 14.13 -2.13 15.65
N ALA A 88 15.14 -2.34 14.84
CA ALA A 88 15.53 -3.65 14.35
C ALA A 88 17.06 -3.79 14.50
N ALA A 89 17.53 -4.98 14.81
CA ALA A 89 18.94 -5.22 15.00
C ALA A 89 19.36 -6.52 14.31
N PHE A 90 20.59 -6.56 13.86
CA PHE A 90 21.23 -7.79 13.43
C PHE A 90 22.49 -8.06 14.24
N GLU A 91 22.86 -9.31 14.31
CA GLU A 91 24.05 -9.78 15.01
C GLU A 91 24.91 -10.59 14.06
N TYR A 92 26.21 -10.48 14.15
CA TYR A 92 27.18 -11.26 13.39
C TYR A 92 28.36 -11.63 14.27
N SER A 93 28.91 -12.83 14.01
CA SER A 93 30.08 -13.29 14.73
C SER A 93 31.33 -13.24 13.83
N GLN A 94 32.50 -13.21 14.47
CA GLN A 94 33.76 -13.32 13.75
C GLN A 94 33.84 -14.63 12.93
N ALA A 95 33.30 -15.71 13.47
CA ALA A 95 33.24 -17.01 12.79
C ALA A 95 32.37 -16.97 11.52
N ASP A 96 31.27 -16.18 11.53
CA ASP A 96 30.43 -15.99 10.34
C ASP A 96 31.21 -15.27 9.23
N LEU A 97 31.98 -14.24 9.59
CA LEU A 97 32.81 -13.49 8.63
C LEU A 97 33.89 -14.38 8.02
N GLU A 98 34.57 -15.21 8.83
CA GLU A 98 35.59 -16.11 8.35
C GLU A 98 35.01 -17.20 7.43
N ARG A 99 33.84 -17.75 7.79
CA ARG A 99 33.15 -18.74 6.95
C ARG A 99 32.71 -18.16 5.60
N ALA A 100 32.24 -16.92 5.59
CA ALA A 100 31.86 -16.23 4.37
C ALA A 100 33.04 -16.06 3.41
N ASN A 101 34.23 -15.73 3.95
CA ASN A 101 35.44 -15.53 3.19
C ASN A 101 36.07 -16.85 2.70
N THR A 102 35.88 -17.95 3.46
CA THR A 102 36.57 -19.24 3.17
C THR A 102 35.84 -20.08 2.12
N GLY A 103 34.58 -19.83 1.86
CA GLY A 103 33.72 -20.67 0.99
C GLY A 103 33.85 -20.45 -0.51
N GLY A 104 34.75 -19.60 -0.99
CA GLY A 104 34.87 -19.25 -2.42
C GLY A 104 33.70 -18.43 -2.96
N ARG A 105 32.73 -18.11 -2.11
CA ARG A 105 31.65 -17.16 -2.36
C ARG A 105 31.96 -15.89 -1.57
N ASN A 106 32.18 -14.80 -2.23
CA ASN A 106 32.38 -13.51 -1.58
C ASN A 106 31.00 -12.98 -1.11
N ILE A 107 30.48 -13.53 -0.01
CA ILE A 107 29.18 -13.14 0.59
C ILE A 107 29.47 -12.10 1.67
N ASP A 108 28.96 -10.90 1.48
CA ASP A 108 29.01 -9.87 2.51
C ASP A 108 27.82 -10.03 3.49
N ILE A 109 28.01 -10.88 4.47
CA ILE A 109 26.99 -11.19 5.49
C ILE A 109 26.53 -9.93 6.24
N VAL A 110 27.41 -8.96 6.46
CA VAL A 110 27.09 -7.75 7.20
C VAL A 110 26.14 -6.88 6.38
N THR A 111 26.44 -6.68 5.10
CA THR A 111 25.59 -5.91 4.18
C THR A 111 24.24 -6.62 3.98
N ASP A 112 24.24 -7.94 3.76
CA ASP A 112 23.00 -8.70 3.57
C ASP A 112 22.08 -8.62 4.80
N ARG A 113 22.64 -8.74 6.01
CA ARG A 113 21.86 -8.60 7.26
C ARG A 113 21.39 -7.16 7.50
N ALA A 114 22.19 -6.17 7.11
CA ALA A 114 21.78 -4.76 7.18
C ALA A 114 20.61 -4.48 6.24
N VAL A 115 20.67 -4.97 4.99
CA VAL A 115 19.56 -4.87 4.03
C VAL A 115 18.30 -5.55 4.57
N ALA A 116 18.42 -6.77 5.10
CA ALA A 116 17.28 -7.46 5.71
C ALA A 116 16.66 -6.68 6.89
N THR A 117 17.50 -5.97 7.67
CA THR A 117 17.03 -5.14 8.78
C THR A 117 16.30 -3.89 8.28
N HIS A 118 16.80 -3.24 7.23
CA HIS A 118 16.11 -2.13 6.59
C HIS A 118 14.77 -2.56 5.98
N ASP A 119 14.73 -3.71 5.32
CA ASP A 119 13.49 -4.27 4.77
C ASP A 119 12.45 -4.55 5.85
N ALA A 120 12.89 -5.05 7.01
CA ALA A 120 11.99 -5.30 8.14
C ALA A 120 11.38 -3.99 8.69
N LEU A 121 12.14 -2.91 8.75
CA LEU A 121 11.65 -1.59 9.14
C LEU A 121 10.69 -1.03 8.08
N ALA A 122 11.07 -1.07 6.81
CA ALA A 122 10.25 -0.60 5.71
C ALA A 122 8.90 -1.35 5.61
N ASN A 123 8.89 -2.67 5.81
CA ASN A 123 7.66 -3.47 5.89
C ASN A 123 6.78 -3.07 7.07
N TRP A 124 7.38 -2.71 8.20
CA TRP A 124 6.63 -2.20 9.35
C TRP A 124 6.02 -0.84 9.06
N GLU A 125 6.78 0.08 8.44
CA GLU A 125 6.27 1.41 8.07
C GLU A 125 5.09 1.28 7.09
N ASP A 126 5.23 0.45 6.07
CA ASP A 126 4.17 0.20 5.09
C ASP A 126 2.90 -0.34 5.77
N ALA A 127 3.07 -1.32 6.67
CA ALA A 127 1.97 -1.82 7.48
C ALA A 127 1.33 -0.74 8.37
N LEU A 128 2.11 0.20 8.90
CA LEU A 128 1.61 1.31 9.70
C LEU A 128 0.81 2.31 8.85
N ILE A 129 1.26 2.60 7.63
CA ILE A 129 0.56 3.49 6.68
C ILE A 129 -0.84 2.96 6.35
N PHE A 130 -0.98 1.65 6.16
CA PHE A 130 -2.27 1.06 5.83
C PHE A 130 -3.13 0.74 7.06
N ASN A 131 -2.56 0.24 8.12
CA ASN A 131 -3.27 -0.37 9.25
C ASN A 131 -3.30 0.47 10.51
N GLY A 132 -2.39 1.45 10.59
CA GLY A 132 -2.14 2.10 11.87
C GLY A 132 -1.44 1.18 12.89
N ASN A 133 -1.30 1.68 14.11
CA ASN A 133 -0.61 0.97 15.18
C ASN A 133 -1.52 0.12 16.10
N GLY A 134 -2.83 0.34 16.06
CA GLY A 134 -3.79 -0.35 16.92
C GLY A 134 -3.65 0.00 18.42
N ASP A 135 -2.94 1.07 18.77
CA ASP A 135 -2.80 1.54 20.15
C ASP A 135 -3.86 2.61 20.44
N ASP A 136 -4.70 2.37 21.43
CA ASP A 136 -5.77 3.30 21.84
C ASP A 136 -5.24 4.54 22.58
N ARG A 137 -4.03 4.44 23.16
CA ARG A 137 -3.44 5.57 23.93
C ARG A 137 -2.75 6.58 23.05
N HIS A 138 -2.05 6.09 22.02
CA HIS A 138 -1.32 6.93 21.08
C HIS A 138 -1.70 6.47 19.65
N PRO A 139 -2.95 6.73 19.23
CA PRO A 139 -3.47 6.18 17.99
C PRO A 139 -2.76 6.78 16.78
N ILE A 140 -2.27 5.91 15.91
CA ILE A 140 -1.84 6.23 14.56
C ILE A 140 -2.79 5.52 13.63
N TYR A 141 -3.59 6.29 12.90
CA TYR A 141 -4.58 5.76 11.99
C TYR A 141 -3.97 5.53 10.61
N GLY A 142 -4.15 4.33 10.09
CA GLY A 142 -3.76 4.01 8.71
C GLY A 142 -4.90 4.20 7.73
N LEU A 143 -4.60 4.05 6.45
CA LEU A 143 -5.55 4.25 5.34
C LEU A 143 -6.82 3.39 5.48
N THR A 144 -6.69 2.17 5.99
CA THR A 144 -7.78 1.20 6.09
C THR A 144 -8.39 1.11 7.50
N THR A 145 -8.01 1.98 8.43
CA THR A 145 -8.60 2.02 9.76
C THR A 145 -10.03 2.57 9.73
N ASP A 146 -10.90 2.04 10.57
CA ASP A 146 -12.31 2.44 10.59
C ASP A 146 -12.47 3.91 10.98
N ALA A 147 -11.57 4.45 11.80
CA ALA A 147 -11.55 5.86 12.17
C ALA A 147 -11.35 6.78 10.95
N ASN A 148 -10.38 6.48 10.10
CA ASN A 148 -10.17 7.24 8.86
C ASN A 148 -11.28 7.00 7.84
N LYS A 149 -11.74 5.74 7.70
CA LYS A 149 -12.84 5.39 6.79
C LYS A 149 -14.14 6.15 7.09
N ALA A 150 -14.42 6.43 8.35
CA ALA A 150 -15.62 7.17 8.74
C ALA A 150 -15.64 8.60 8.15
N GLY A 151 -14.47 9.16 7.83
CA GLY A 151 -14.34 10.46 7.19
C GLY A 151 -14.32 10.43 5.66
N TYR A 152 -14.15 9.26 5.04
CA TYR A 152 -14.07 9.15 3.58
C TYR A 152 -15.44 9.28 2.93
N GLN A 153 -15.43 9.75 1.69
CA GLN A 153 -16.64 9.71 0.88
C GLN A 153 -16.93 8.26 0.46
N THR A 154 -18.20 7.91 0.40
CA THR A 154 -18.69 6.61 -0.06
C THR A 154 -19.62 6.79 -1.25
N ILE A 155 -19.71 5.77 -2.08
CA ILE A 155 -20.66 5.68 -3.20
C ILE A 155 -21.44 4.38 -3.00
N ASP A 156 -22.71 4.41 -3.44
CA ASP A 156 -23.55 3.20 -3.43
C ASP A 156 -22.90 2.10 -4.26
N ASP A 157 -22.97 0.87 -3.77
CA ASP A 157 -22.37 -0.29 -4.42
C ASP A 157 -22.85 -0.43 -5.86
N PRO A 158 -21.99 -0.78 -6.80
CA PRO A 158 -22.40 -1.05 -8.17
C PRO A 158 -23.34 -2.27 -8.19
N SER A 159 -24.35 -2.21 -9.03
CA SER A 159 -25.30 -3.35 -9.17
C SER A 159 -24.67 -4.61 -9.79
N VAL A 160 -23.41 -4.52 -10.18
CA VAL A 160 -22.67 -5.56 -10.91
C VAL A 160 -21.24 -5.61 -10.40
N THR A 161 -20.71 -6.81 -10.22
CA THR A 161 -19.31 -7.02 -9.81
C THR A 161 -18.39 -7.10 -11.03
N LEU A 162 -17.11 -6.77 -10.84
CA LEU A 162 -16.07 -6.89 -11.87
C LEU A 162 -15.96 -8.30 -12.44
N GLN A 163 -16.07 -9.31 -11.59
CA GLN A 163 -16.02 -10.70 -11.99
C GLN A 163 -17.13 -11.07 -12.97
N LYS A 164 -18.35 -10.57 -12.71
CA LYS A 164 -19.51 -10.82 -13.59
C LYS A 164 -19.34 -10.15 -14.96
N VAL A 165 -18.72 -8.98 -14.99
CA VAL A 165 -18.49 -8.25 -16.26
C VAL A 165 -17.53 -9.00 -17.17
N VAL A 166 -16.50 -9.61 -16.59
CA VAL A 166 -15.44 -10.32 -17.34
C VAL A 166 -15.80 -11.81 -17.57
N ASP A 167 -16.93 -12.28 -17.04
CA ASP A 167 -17.39 -13.66 -17.25
C ASP A 167 -17.75 -13.88 -18.73
N PRO A 168 -17.10 -14.84 -19.42
CA PRO A 168 -17.39 -15.14 -20.82
C PRO A 168 -18.84 -15.55 -21.08
N THR A 169 -19.57 -16.01 -20.06
CA THR A 169 -20.96 -16.43 -20.15
C THR A 169 -21.97 -15.30 -19.99
N ASN A 170 -21.49 -14.07 -19.68
CA ASN A 170 -22.36 -12.91 -19.48
C ASN A 170 -22.78 -12.29 -20.81
N GLU A 171 -24.01 -12.54 -21.23
CA GLU A 171 -24.59 -11.95 -22.44
C GLU A 171 -24.67 -10.42 -22.40
N ASN A 172 -24.73 -9.82 -21.21
CA ASN A 172 -24.84 -8.38 -20.96
C ASN A 172 -23.49 -7.71 -20.59
N ALA A 173 -22.35 -8.36 -20.84
CA ALA A 173 -21.04 -7.91 -20.43
C ALA A 173 -20.75 -6.43 -20.75
N PHE A 174 -21.19 -5.94 -21.91
CA PHE A 174 -21.00 -4.56 -22.34
C PHE A 174 -21.83 -3.56 -21.54
N SER A 175 -23.10 -3.86 -21.30
CA SER A 175 -23.99 -3.00 -20.50
C SER A 175 -23.50 -2.95 -19.04
N ASP A 176 -23.06 -4.09 -18.53
CA ASP A 176 -22.53 -4.21 -17.17
C ASP A 176 -21.16 -3.51 -17.05
N ALA A 177 -20.33 -3.54 -18.10
CA ALA A 177 -19.09 -2.80 -18.17
C ALA A 177 -19.31 -1.27 -18.04
N TYR A 178 -20.32 -0.72 -18.71
CA TYR A 178 -20.67 0.70 -18.58
C TYR A 178 -21.11 1.08 -17.17
N LYS A 179 -21.80 0.18 -16.44
CA LYS A 179 -22.17 0.44 -15.04
C LYS A 179 -20.95 0.57 -14.17
N ILE A 180 -19.95 -0.31 -14.33
CA ILE A 180 -18.70 -0.25 -13.61
C ILE A 180 -17.89 1.00 -13.98
N VAL A 181 -17.81 1.33 -15.28
CA VAL A 181 -17.13 2.54 -15.73
C VAL A 181 -17.77 3.78 -15.13
N ASN A 182 -19.10 3.89 -15.17
CA ASN A 182 -19.82 5.01 -14.56
C ASN A 182 -19.56 5.07 -13.05
N TYR A 183 -19.54 3.95 -12.36
CA TYR A 183 -19.22 3.89 -10.93
C TYR A 183 -17.84 4.51 -10.61
N PHE A 184 -16.82 4.18 -11.38
CA PHE A 184 -15.51 4.82 -11.23
C PHE A 184 -15.50 6.29 -11.62
N MET A 185 -16.28 6.67 -12.65
CA MET A 185 -16.43 8.08 -13.04
C MET A 185 -17.14 8.90 -11.96
N ASP A 186 -18.17 8.36 -11.35
CA ASP A 186 -18.88 9.00 -10.25
C ASP A 186 -17.97 9.17 -9.02
N ALA A 187 -17.10 8.19 -8.76
CA ALA A 187 -16.07 8.31 -7.73
C ALA A 187 -15.09 9.45 -8.00
N ALA A 188 -14.59 9.53 -9.23
CA ALA A 188 -13.71 10.62 -9.63
C ALA A 188 -14.44 11.98 -9.56
N ALA A 189 -15.69 12.03 -10.00
CA ALA A 189 -16.51 13.24 -9.96
C ALA A 189 -16.72 13.76 -8.54
N LYS A 190 -16.93 12.90 -7.56
CA LYS A 190 -17.03 13.31 -6.15
C LYS A 190 -15.81 14.09 -5.66
N ILE A 191 -14.63 13.74 -6.13
CA ILE A 191 -13.39 14.43 -5.78
C ILE A 191 -13.24 15.73 -6.60
N THR A 192 -13.42 15.64 -7.91
CA THR A 192 -13.23 16.81 -8.80
C THR A 192 -14.27 17.90 -8.60
N MET A 193 -15.43 17.57 -8.03
CA MET A 193 -16.45 18.55 -7.67
C MET A 193 -16.14 19.29 -6.35
N LEU A 194 -15.15 18.85 -5.58
CA LEU A 194 -14.74 19.56 -4.37
C LEU A 194 -14.15 20.95 -4.72
N PRO A 195 -14.45 21.98 -3.95
CA PRO A 195 -13.88 23.31 -4.15
C PRO A 195 -12.34 23.26 -4.13
N GLY A 196 -11.71 23.81 -5.16
CA GLY A 196 -10.25 23.84 -5.29
C GLY A 196 -9.63 22.64 -5.99
N TYR A 197 -10.38 21.54 -6.25
CA TYR A 197 -9.85 20.32 -6.84
C TYR A 197 -10.34 20.01 -8.27
N HIS A 198 -11.02 20.94 -8.93
CA HIS A 198 -11.62 20.72 -10.26
C HIS A 198 -10.61 20.29 -11.34
N ASN A 199 -9.36 20.72 -11.25
CA ASN A 199 -8.33 20.45 -12.25
C ASN A 199 -7.34 19.33 -11.82
N VAL A 200 -7.59 18.68 -10.70
CA VAL A 200 -6.69 17.64 -10.19
C VAL A 200 -7.25 16.28 -10.59
N LYS A 201 -6.40 15.45 -11.23
CA LYS A 201 -6.77 14.09 -11.60
C LYS A 201 -6.51 13.15 -10.42
N PRO A 202 -7.51 12.42 -9.94
CA PRO A 202 -7.33 11.45 -8.85
C PRO A 202 -6.60 10.19 -9.34
N TYR A 203 -6.06 9.44 -8.38
CA TYR A 203 -5.54 8.09 -8.59
C TYR A 203 -6.59 7.07 -8.18
N LEU A 204 -6.60 5.93 -8.86
CA LEU A 204 -7.41 4.77 -8.50
C LEU A 204 -6.49 3.67 -7.96
N ALA A 205 -6.72 3.24 -6.75
CA ALA A 205 -6.04 2.10 -6.11
C ALA A 205 -7.01 0.93 -6.01
N LEU A 206 -6.58 -0.23 -6.45
CA LEU A 206 -7.37 -1.46 -6.50
C LEU A 206 -6.56 -2.62 -5.91
N ALA A 207 -7.24 -3.63 -5.37
CA ALA A 207 -6.59 -4.89 -5.07
C ALA A 207 -6.03 -5.54 -6.37
N PRO A 208 -4.90 -6.28 -6.31
CA PRO A 208 -4.26 -6.83 -7.49
C PRO A 208 -5.17 -7.74 -8.33
N LYS A 209 -6.08 -8.47 -7.69
CA LYS A 209 -7.07 -9.31 -8.39
C LYS A 209 -8.03 -8.50 -9.24
N GLU A 210 -8.51 -7.39 -8.70
CA GLU A 210 -9.42 -6.48 -9.40
C GLU A 210 -8.71 -5.75 -10.52
N TYR A 211 -7.45 -5.37 -10.30
CA TYR A 211 -6.60 -4.79 -11.32
C TYR A 211 -6.40 -5.75 -12.51
N ASP A 212 -6.16 -7.05 -12.25
CA ASP A 212 -6.06 -8.07 -13.31
C ASP A 212 -7.37 -8.18 -14.11
N LEU A 213 -8.53 -8.13 -13.43
CA LEU A 213 -9.83 -8.17 -14.11
C LEU A 213 -10.05 -6.97 -15.04
N LEU A 214 -9.53 -5.78 -14.73
CA LEU A 214 -9.64 -4.62 -15.61
C LEU A 214 -8.88 -4.79 -16.93
N THR A 215 -7.81 -5.56 -16.94
CA THR A 215 -6.96 -5.75 -18.12
C THR A 215 -7.49 -6.83 -19.05
N ARG A 216 -8.46 -7.64 -18.61
CA ARG A 216 -9.03 -8.71 -19.42
C ARG A 216 -9.92 -8.17 -20.54
N PRO A 217 -9.87 -8.81 -21.73
CA PRO A 217 -10.74 -8.42 -22.83
C PRO A 217 -12.20 -8.71 -22.48
N LEU A 218 -13.08 -7.79 -22.83
CA LEU A 218 -14.52 -8.00 -22.76
C LEU A 218 -14.93 -8.82 -23.96
N VAL A 219 -15.58 -9.96 -23.72
CA VAL A 219 -16.07 -10.82 -24.80
C VAL A 219 -17.22 -10.13 -25.51
N ASN A 220 -16.96 -9.59 -26.68
CA ASN A 220 -17.97 -9.01 -27.54
C ASN A 220 -17.70 -9.35 -28.99
N GLN A 221 -18.75 -9.75 -29.71
CA GLN A 221 -18.72 -10.11 -31.13
C GLN A 221 -18.22 -8.96 -32.03
N TYR A 222 -18.43 -7.70 -31.61
CA TYR A 222 -18.11 -6.54 -32.45
C TYR A 222 -16.78 -5.84 -32.11
N ASN A 223 -16.24 -6.03 -30.89
CA ASN A 223 -15.03 -5.37 -30.43
C ASN A 223 -14.24 -6.28 -29.45
N PRO A 224 -13.53 -7.28 -29.95
CA PRO A 224 -12.85 -8.27 -29.09
C PRO A 224 -11.70 -7.67 -28.28
N ASP A 225 -11.15 -6.52 -28.69
CA ASP A 225 -9.97 -5.91 -28.05
C ASP A 225 -10.31 -4.86 -26.97
N LYS A 226 -11.60 -4.64 -26.69
CA LYS A 226 -11.98 -3.69 -25.64
C LYS A 226 -11.78 -4.31 -24.26
N THR A 227 -11.05 -3.58 -23.39
CA THR A 227 -10.88 -3.89 -21.99
C THR A 227 -11.56 -2.83 -21.13
N LEU A 228 -11.94 -3.17 -19.89
CA LEU A 228 -12.43 -2.18 -18.91
C LEU A 228 -11.41 -1.08 -18.68
N TRP A 229 -10.13 -1.43 -18.63
CA TRP A 229 -9.03 -0.49 -18.53
C TRP A 229 -9.12 0.64 -19.57
N ASN A 230 -9.25 0.28 -20.85
CA ASN A 230 -9.35 1.25 -21.93
C ASN A 230 -10.62 2.12 -21.83
N MET A 231 -11.71 1.56 -21.34
CA MET A 231 -12.96 2.30 -21.14
C MET A 231 -12.85 3.31 -20.02
N ILE A 232 -12.22 2.94 -18.89
CA ILE A 232 -12.01 3.83 -17.74
C ILE A 232 -11.03 4.95 -18.10
N GLN A 233 -9.93 4.64 -18.76
CA GLN A 233 -8.92 5.63 -19.15
C GLN A 233 -9.46 6.63 -20.16
N ARG A 234 -10.26 6.20 -21.13
CA ARG A 234 -10.81 7.05 -22.21
C ARG A 234 -12.17 7.66 -21.89
N GLY A 235 -12.72 7.41 -20.71
CA GLY A 235 -14.03 7.90 -20.31
C GLY A 235 -14.10 9.42 -20.09
N GLY A 236 -12.96 10.12 -20.12
CA GLY A 236 -12.93 11.58 -20.02
C GLY A 236 -13.44 12.29 -21.26
N ASN A 237 -14.02 13.46 -21.09
CA ASN A 237 -14.38 14.37 -22.18
C ASN A 237 -13.13 14.68 -23.02
N ASN A 238 -13.26 14.65 -24.33
CA ASN A 238 -12.16 14.89 -25.29
C ASN A 238 -11.03 13.86 -25.32
N GLY A 239 -11.21 12.64 -24.80
CA GLY A 239 -10.19 11.59 -24.81
C GLY A 239 -9.08 11.77 -23.77
N GLU A 240 -9.26 12.69 -22.82
CA GLU A 240 -8.35 12.82 -21.69
C GLU A 240 -8.59 11.75 -20.64
N ASN A 241 -7.51 11.27 -20.02
CA ASN A 241 -7.59 10.34 -18.92
C ASN A 241 -8.26 10.98 -17.70
N VAL A 242 -9.26 10.32 -17.14
CA VAL A 242 -9.95 10.77 -15.91
C VAL A 242 -9.05 10.57 -14.69
N PHE A 243 -8.36 9.45 -14.63
CA PHE A 243 -7.42 9.15 -13.56
C PHE A 243 -5.99 9.49 -13.96
N ALA A 244 -5.22 10.01 -13.02
CA ALA A 244 -3.78 10.21 -13.17
C ALA A 244 -3.03 8.88 -13.31
N GLY A 245 -3.53 7.83 -12.67
CA GLY A 245 -3.03 6.47 -12.77
C GLY A 245 -3.90 5.48 -12.01
N ILE A 246 -3.76 4.20 -12.35
CA ILE A 246 -4.40 3.09 -11.66
C ILE A 246 -3.29 2.22 -11.08
N ARG A 247 -3.35 1.95 -9.78
CA ARG A 247 -2.30 1.26 -9.03
C ARG A 247 -2.83 -0.02 -8.38
N PRO A 248 -2.18 -1.17 -8.59
CA PRO A 248 -2.47 -2.36 -7.81
C PRO A 248 -1.84 -2.23 -6.42
N ILE A 249 -2.62 -2.44 -5.38
CA ILE A 249 -2.22 -2.31 -3.98
C ILE A 249 -2.58 -3.59 -3.23
N THR A 250 -1.59 -4.35 -2.82
CA THR A 250 -1.78 -5.65 -2.16
C THR A 250 -2.49 -5.52 -0.82
N GLU A 251 -2.23 -4.43 -0.10
CA GLU A 251 -2.80 -4.14 1.21
C GLU A 251 -4.31 -3.83 1.16
N LEU A 252 -4.87 -3.61 -0.03
CA LEU A 252 -6.32 -3.47 -0.22
C LEU A 252 -7.03 -4.81 -0.40
N GLU A 253 -6.29 -5.90 -0.57
CA GLU A 253 -6.86 -7.24 -0.73
C GLU A 253 -7.34 -7.82 0.61
N ALA A 254 -8.57 -8.32 0.65
CA ALA A 254 -9.15 -8.91 1.85
C ALA A 254 -8.35 -10.11 2.38
N GLN A 255 -7.80 -10.92 1.48
CA GLN A 255 -6.98 -12.08 1.84
C GLN A 255 -5.69 -11.67 2.56
N TYR A 256 -5.06 -10.59 2.17
CA TYR A 256 -3.89 -10.04 2.85
C TYR A 256 -4.20 -9.74 4.31
N TRP A 257 -5.35 -9.13 4.57
CA TRP A 257 -5.81 -8.80 5.91
C TRP A 257 -6.20 -10.01 6.74
N ASN A 258 -6.93 -10.94 6.15
CA ASN A 258 -7.38 -12.14 6.83
C ASN A 258 -6.18 -12.98 7.27
N ASN A 259 -5.16 -13.11 6.44
CA ASN A 259 -3.91 -13.80 6.80
C ASN A 259 -3.15 -13.09 7.93
N LYS A 260 -3.15 -11.76 7.94
CA LYS A 260 -2.39 -10.95 8.91
C LYS A 260 -3.10 -10.80 10.26
N THR A 261 -4.42 -10.73 10.24
CA THR A 261 -5.23 -10.50 11.46
C THR A 261 -5.89 -11.76 12.00
N GLY A 262 -5.93 -12.85 11.23
CA GLY A 262 -6.64 -14.09 11.57
C GLY A 262 -8.17 -13.91 11.68
N LYS A 263 -8.71 -12.81 11.15
CA LYS A 263 -10.15 -12.51 11.17
C LYS A 263 -10.71 -12.58 9.75
N ASP A 264 -11.63 -13.51 9.54
CA ASP A 264 -12.42 -13.59 8.31
C ASP A 264 -13.46 -12.47 8.25
N GLY A 265 -13.80 -12.03 7.03
CA GLY A 265 -14.92 -11.12 6.80
C GLY A 265 -14.58 -9.75 6.23
N LYS A 266 -13.31 -9.42 5.99
CA LYS A 266 -12.98 -8.23 5.21
C LYS A 266 -13.17 -8.52 3.72
N LYS A 267 -13.69 -7.53 2.98
CA LYS A 267 -13.82 -7.55 1.53
C LYS A 267 -12.68 -6.77 0.90
N ASP A 268 -12.37 -7.08 -0.35
CA ASP A 268 -11.42 -6.28 -1.14
C ASP A 268 -11.91 -4.83 -1.18
N MET A 269 -10.98 -3.92 -1.00
CA MET A 269 -11.24 -2.48 -1.02
C MET A 269 -10.66 -1.87 -2.29
N ALA A 270 -11.35 -0.86 -2.80
CA ALA A 270 -10.80 0.04 -3.78
C ALA A 270 -10.93 1.48 -3.28
N ILE A 271 -9.99 2.33 -3.65
CA ILE A 271 -9.92 3.71 -3.17
C ILE A 271 -9.59 4.62 -4.33
N VAL A 272 -10.36 5.70 -4.48
CA VAL A 272 -9.99 6.83 -5.32
C VAL A 272 -9.46 7.93 -4.41
N TYR A 273 -8.27 8.46 -4.70
CA TYR A 273 -7.60 9.41 -3.81
C TYR A 273 -6.81 10.45 -4.59
N LEU A 274 -6.55 11.57 -3.93
CA LEU A 274 -5.65 12.61 -4.42
C LEU A 274 -4.27 12.46 -3.79
N ASP A 275 -3.22 12.41 -4.64
CA ASP A 275 -1.82 12.46 -4.20
C ASP A 275 -1.38 13.93 -4.01
N THR A 276 -2.03 14.61 -3.07
CA THR A 276 -1.69 15.99 -2.70
C THR A 276 -1.41 16.10 -1.21
N PRO A 277 -0.42 16.92 -0.81
CA PRO A 277 -0.06 17.10 0.60
C PRO A 277 -1.19 17.61 1.48
N ASP A 278 -2.17 18.29 0.87
CA ASP A 278 -3.32 18.83 1.58
C ASP A 278 -4.34 17.75 1.96
N VAL A 279 -4.38 16.64 1.22
CA VAL A 279 -5.29 15.53 1.48
C VAL A 279 -4.68 14.54 2.46
N ALA A 280 -3.51 14.02 2.13
CA ALA A 280 -2.82 13.06 2.99
C ALA A 280 -1.30 13.09 2.77
N GLN A 281 -0.54 12.87 3.84
CA GLN A 281 0.92 12.80 3.83
C GLN A 281 1.41 11.74 4.80
N ILE A 282 2.54 11.13 4.48
CA ILE A 282 3.29 10.28 5.41
C ILE A 282 4.21 11.17 6.23
N GLN A 283 4.11 11.09 7.55
CA GLN A 283 4.91 11.91 8.47
C GLN A 283 6.11 11.08 8.94
N VAL A 284 7.31 11.44 8.53
CA VAL A 284 8.54 10.74 8.93
C VAL A 284 9.38 11.67 9.80
N ALA A 285 9.61 11.27 11.06
CA ALA A 285 10.49 11.99 11.95
C ALA A 285 11.96 11.58 11.75
N MET A 286 12.19 10.29 11.50
CA MET A 286 13.53 9.77 11.33
C MET A 286 13.48 8.56 10.37
N GLU A 287 14.18 8.69 9.24
CA GLU A 287 14.41 7.58 8.33
C GLU A 287 15.22 6.46 8.99
N PRO A 288 15.08 5.20 8.55
CA PRO A 288 15.86 4.10 9.08
C PRO A 288 17.36 4.43 9.11
N ARG A 289 17.93 4.52 10.27
CA ARG A 289 19.36 4.83 10.42
C ARG A 289 20.02 3.96 11.48
N ARG A 290 21.29 3.74 11.31
CA ARG A 290 22.15 3.12 12.31
C ARG A 290 22.12 3.92 13.60
N TYR A 291 21.85 3.24 14.73
CA TYR A 291 21.84 3.84 16.04
C TYR A 291 22.96 3.26 16.91
N GLY A 292 23.81 4.13 17.38
CA GLY A 292 24.99 3.72 18.17
C GLY A 292 26.08 3.03 17.33
N GLN A 293 27.10 2.55 18.02
CA GLN A 293 28.14 1.70 17.43
C GLN A 293 27.78 0.22 17.61
N ALA A 294 28.35 -0.63 16.78
CA ALA A 294 28.21 -2.07 16.98
C ALA A 294 28.78 -2.46 18.35
N VAL A 295 27.93 -3.03 19.18
CA VAL A 295 28.33 -3.43 20.55
C VAL A 295 28.72 -4.90 20.50
N ALA A 296 29.89 -5.24 21.08
CA ALA A 296 30.28 -6.61 21.30
C ALA A 296 29.26 -7.28 22.23
N SER A 297 28.78 -8.46 21.83
CA SER A 297 27.92 -9.27 22.68
C SER A 297 28.70 -9.80 23.89
N ALA A 298 28.00 -10.34 24.89
CA ALA A 298 28.60 -10.88 26.11
C ALA A 298 29.59 -12.03 25.90
N ASP A 299 29.77 -12.50 24.68
CA ASP A 299 30.63 -13.63 24.26
C ASP A 299 32.11 -13.25 24.12
N ASN A 300 32.67 -12.53 25.04
CA ASN A 300 34.06 -12.07 24.99
C ASN A 300 34.46 -11.28 23.73
N GLY A 301 33.50 -10.60 23.09
CA GLY A 301 33.73 -9.81 21.88
C GLY A 301 33.79 -10.61 20.57
N LEU A 302 33.32 -11.84 20.58
CA LEU A 302 33.28 -12.70 19.37
C LEU A 302 32.07 -12.43 18.46
N SER A 303 31.04 -11.79 18.98
CA SER A 303 29.87 -11.35 18.21
C SER A 303 29.59 -9.87 18.40
N TYR A 304 29.02 -9.25 17.36
CA TYR A 304 28.70 -7.84 17.32
C TYR A 304 27.22 -7.65 16.97
N LYS A 305 26.54 -6.77 17.69
CA LYS A 305 25.14 -6.40 17.45
C LYS A 305 25.05 -4.95 16.97
N GLN A 306 24.37 -4.76 15.85
CA GLN A 306 24.11 -3.45 15.30
C GLN A 306 22.62 -3.18 15.28
N MET A 307 22.20 -2.03 15.82
CA MET A 307 20.81 -1.61 15.88
C MET A 307 20.54 -0.51 14.86
N TYR A 308 19.34 -0.55 14.28
CA TYR A 308 18.75 0.50 13.47
C TYR A 308 17.47 0.98 14.14
N ILE A 309 17.18 2.25 13.98
CA ILE A 309 15.99 2.90 14.50
C ILE A 309 15.29 3.65 13.38
N GLU A 310 13.99 3.63 13.42
CA GLU A 310 13.09 4.39 12.56
C GLU A 310 11.99 5.01 13.41
N ARG A 311 11.59 6.25 13.07
CA ARG A 311 10.51 6.95 13.75
C ARG A 311 9.59 7.59 12.73
N THR A 312 8.33 7.19 12.73
CA THR A 312 7.32 7.65 11.78
C THR A 312 5.98 7.88 12.46
N GLY A 313 5.27 8.89 12.02
CA GLY A 313 3.88 9.16 12.41
C GLY A 313 2.87 8.43 11.51
N GLY A 314 3.35 7.63 10.53
CA GLY A 314 2.48 6.94 9.58
C GLY A 314 1.73 7.92 8.67
N LEU A 315 0.51 7.54 8.27
CA LEU A 315 -0.33 8.33 7.38
C LEU A 315 -1.13 9.37 8.17
N SER A 316 -0.96 10.64 7.81
CA SER A 316 -1.78 11.75 8.29
C SER A 316 -2.78 12.13 7.21
N VAL A 317 -4.06 11.83 7.42
CA VAL A 317 -5.16 12.22 6.54
C VAL A 317 -5.72 13.55 7.03
N LYS A 318 -5.41 14.63 6.32
CA LYS A 318 -5.80 16.00 6.69
C LYS A 318 -7.18 16.36 6.14
N PHE A 319 -7.50 15.88 4.95
CA PHE A 319 -8.77 16.16 4.28
C PHE A 319 -9.41 14.85 3.79
N PRO A 320 -10.14 14.15 4.67
CA PRO A 320 -10.74 12.86 4.35
C PRO A 320 -11.69 12.86 3.14
N ALA A 321 -12.36 13.99 2.87
CA ALA A 321 -13.23 14.13 1.72
C ALA A 321 -12.50 14.02 0.36
N GLY A 322 -11.17 14.16 0.34
CA GLY A 322 -10.33 13.91 -0.84
C GLY A 322 -10.08 12.43 -1.14
N ILE A 323 -10.70 11.54 -0.37
CA ILE A 323 -10.59 10.09 -0.51
C ILE A 323 -12.00 9.51 -0.64
N VAL A 324 -12.23 8.69 -1.66
CA VAL A 324 -13.50 7.98 -1.89
C VAL A 324 -13.25 6.49 -1.75
N GLN A 325 -13.96 5.86 -0.83
CA GLN A 325 -13.96 4.42 -0.66
C GLN A 325 -14.97 3.79 -1.62
N LEU A 326 -14.53 2.78 -2.35
CA LEU A 326 -15.33 1.97 -3.25
C LEU A 326 -15.57 0.61 -2.63
N ALA A 327 -16.83 0.16 -2.68
CA ALA A 327 -17.24 -1.15 -2.21
C ALA A 327 -17.99 -1.91 -3.32
N GLY A 328 -18.29 -3.18 -3.10
CA GLY A 328 -19.13 -3.97 -4.01
C GLY A 328 -18.52 -4.34 -5.35
N LEU A 329 -17.23 -4.07 -5.59
CA LEU A 329 -16.53 -4.46 -6.82
C LEU A 329 -16.32 -5.97 -6.93
N ASN A 330 -16.26 -6.65 -5.78
CA ASN A 330 -16.09 -8.09 -5.67
C ASN A 330 -17.24 -8.67 -4.83
N ASP A 331 -17.79 -9.81 -5.24
CA ASP A 331 -18.87 -10.50 -4.52
C ASP A 331 -18.38 -11.30 -3.29
N GLY A 332 -17.07 -11.24 -3.01
CA GLY A 332 -16.43 -12.02 -1.95
C GLY A 332 -16.37 -13.52 -2.26
N SER A 333 -16.87 -13.95 -3.42
CA SER A 333 -16.77 -15.33 -3.84
C SER A 333 -15.38 -15.60 -4.43
N GLU A 334 -14.57 -16.34 -3.70
CA GLU A 334 -13.28 -16.85 -4.19
C GLU A 334 -13.45 -17.97 -5.25
N LYS A 335 -14.44 -17.88 -6.15
CA LYS A 335 -14.59 -18.87 -7.23
C LYS A 335 -13.31 -19.03 -8.03
N TRP A 336 -12.54 -17.98 -8.15
CA TRP A 336 -11.23 -17.98 -8.80
C TRP A 336 -10.16 -18.75 -7.99
N ALA A 337 -10.12 -18.62 -6.68
CA ALA A 337 -9.22 -19.39 -5.82
C ALA A 337 -9.67 -20.86 -5.71
N LYS A 338 -10.99 -21.11 -5.65
CA LYS A 338 -11.55 -22.47 -5.72
C LYS A 338 -11.23 -23.15 -7.03
N SER A 339 -11.30 -22.48 -8.18
CA SER A 339 -10.96 -23.09 -9.46
C SER A 339 -9.50 -23.51 -9.55
N LYS A 340 -8.56 -22.79 -8.92
CA LYS A 340 -7.16 -23.22 -8.81
C LYS A 340 -6.96 -24.38 -7.82
N ALA A 341 -7.65 -24.35 -6.71
CA ALA A 341 -7.62 -25.44 -5.72
C ALA A 341 -8.30 -26.70 -6.27
N ASP A 342 -9.44 -26.54 -6.93
CA ASP A 342 -10.18 -27.63 -7.59
C ASP A 342 -9.39 -28.22 -8.76
N ALA A 343 -8.74 -27.39 -9.58
CA ALA A 343 -7.86 -27.84 -10.64
C ALA A 343 -6.61 -28.58 -10.12
N LYS A 344 -6.09 -28.15 -8.96
CA LYS A 344 -4.98 -28.85 -8.29
C LYS A 344 -5.45 -30.16 -7.67
N ALA A 345 -6.65 -30.19 -7.09
CA ALA A 345 -7.27 -31.41 -6.56
C ALA A 345 -7.65 -32.41 -7.65
N GLU A 346 -8.14 -31.93 -8.80
CA GLU A 346 -8.40 -32.79 -9.97
C GLU A 346 -7.13 -33.35 -10.61
N ARG A 347 -6.03 -32.57 -10.66
CA ARG A 347 -4.72 -33.08 -11.10
C ARG A 347 -4.19 -34.16 -10.15
N ALA A 348 -4.28 -33.93 -8.84
CA ALA A 348 -3.89 -34.91 -7.84
C ALA A 348 -4.75 -36.20 -7.87
N LYS A 349 -6.02 -36.11 -8.29
CA LYS A 349 -6.89 -37.29 -8.51
C LYS A 349 -6.60 -38.05 -9.81
N LYS A 350 -5.98 -37.41 -10.80
CA LYS A 350 -5.58 -38.05 -12.05
C LYS A 350 -4.19 -38.68 -12.01
N GLU A 351 -3.39 -38.34 -11.00
CA GLU A 351 -2.05 -38.89 -10.77
C GLU A 351 -2.04 -40.07 -9.77
N ASN A 352 -3.20 -40.42 -9.19
CA ASN A 352 -3.44 -41.66 -8.42
C ASN A 352 -4.38 -42.60 -9.20
#